data_3ead640504ffd8d2edf889cb1b40563f
#
_entry.id   3ead640504ffd8d2edf889cb1b40563f
#
_cell.length_a   1.000
_cell.length_b   1.000
_cell.length_c   1.000
_cell.angle_alpha   90.00
_cell.angle_beta   90.00
_cell.angle_gamma   90.00
#
_symmetry.space_group_name_H-M   'P 1'
#
loop_
_entity.id
_entity.type
_entity.pdbx_description
1 polymer ?
#
loop_
_entity_poly.entity_id
_entity_poly.type
_entity_poly.pdbx_seq_one_letter_code
_entity_poly.pdbx_strand_id
1 'polypeptide(L)' 'MTTFVFGQVRKSIKGKLLDRNINVVAANVVNNTDQTSTITNEDGEFEIEVALGDEVIFSSMQ' A
#
# COMPACT_ATOMS: atom_id res chain seq x y z
N MET A 1 -12.12 15.18 27.33
CA MET A 1 -11.59 13.89 27.23
C MET A 1 -10.35 13.83 26.40
N THR A 2 -9.40 13.22 26.92
CA THR A 2 -8.15 13.22 26.26
C THR A 2 -8.05 12.03 25.37
N THR A 3 -7.81 12.27 24.16
CA THR A 3 -7.64 11.19 23.24
C THR A 3 -6.19 10.93 23.09
N PHE A 4 -5.80 9.76 23.36
CA PHE A 4 -4.45 9.42 23.13
C PHE A 4 -4.36 8.73 21.86
N VAL A 5 -3.66 9.35 21.02
CA VAL A 5 -3.23 8.63 19.86
C VAL A 5 -2.01 7.90 20.27
N PHE A 6 -2.20 6.71 20.72
CA PHE A 6 -1.06 5.94 20.89
C PHE A 6 -0.60 5.57 19.55
N GLY A 7 0.31 6.24 19.16
CA GLY A 7 1.16 5.91 18.17
C GLY A 7 0.88 4.69 17.36
N GLN A 8 -0.10 4.73 16.56
CA GLN A 8 0.01 3.90 15.43
C GLN A 8 1.18 4.45 14.70
N VAL A 9 2.31 3.86 14.90
CA VAL A 9 3.49 4.23 14.18
C VAL A 9 3.25 3.80 12.76
N ARG A 10 3.02 4.77 11.92
CA ARG A 10 2.83 4.50 10.51
C ARG A 10 4.18 4.44 9.86
N LYS A 11 4.34 3.46 9.00
CA LYS A 11 5.57 3.31 8.24
C LYS A 11 5.27 3.35 6.78
N SER A 12 6.17 3.96 6.04
CA SER A 12 6.11 3.93 4.60
C SER A 12 6.80 2.65 4.15
N ILE A 13 6.08 1.79 3.46
CA ILE A 13 6.67 0.59 2.91
C ILE A 13 6.76 0.70 1.41
N LYS A 14 7.86 0.19 0.87
CA LYS A 14 8.08 0.15 -0.56
C LYS A 14 8.08 -1.29 -1.00
N GLY A 15 7.48 -1.53 -2.13
CA GLY A 15 7.43 -2.87 -2.67
C GLY A 15 7.44 -2.84 -4.18
N LYS A 16 7.50 -4.02 -4.76
CA LYS A 16 7.47 -4.19 -6.19
C LYS A 16 6.51 -5.30 -6.53
N LEU A 17 5.59 -5.02 -7.42
CA LEU A 17 4.58 -5.98 -7.79
C LEU A 17 4.99 -6.65 -9.10
N LEU A 18 5.10 -7.96 -9.06
CA LEU A 18 5.50 -8.75 -10.22
C LEU A 18 4.47 -9.83 -10.50
N ASP A 19 4.25 -10.09 -11.77
CA ASP A 19 3.45 -11.21 -12.20
C ASP A 19 4.27 -11.93 -13.27
N ARG A 20 4.69 -13.16 -12.96
CA ARG A 20 5.51 -13.98 -13.87
C ARG A 20 6.77 -13.25 -14.30
N ASN A 21 7.42 -12.58 -13.35
CA ASN A 21 8.64 -11.79 -13.58
C ASN A 21 8.42 -10.57 -14.48
N ILE A 22 7.18 -10.14 -14.63
CA ILE A 22 6.86 -8.94 -15.37
C ILE A 22 6.35 -7.90 -14.38
N ASN A 23 6.82 -6.67 -14.51
CA ASN A 23 6.38 -5.57 -13.65
C ASN A 23 4.90 -5.30 -13.90
N VAL A 24 4.14 -5.18 -12.81
CA VAL A 24 2.73 -4.86 -12.92
C VAL A 24 2.57 -3.35 -12.80
N VAL A 25 2.19 -2.74 -13.90
CA VAL A 25 2.09 -1.29 -14.02
C VAL A 25 0.66 -0.86 -13.73
N ALA A 26 0.52 0.26 -13.04
CA ALA A 26 -0.78 0.87 -12.76
C ALA A 26 -1.73 -0.03 -11.96
N ALA A 27 -1.19 -0.92 -11.16
CA ALA A 27 -2.01 -1.69 -10.24
C ALA A 27 -2.37 -0.82 -9.03
N ASN A 28 -3.55 -1.00 -8.51
CA ASN A 28 -3.97 -0.30 -7.32
C ASN A 28 -3.48 -1.01 -6.08
N VAL A 29 -2.90 -0.25 -5.16
CA VAL A 29 -2.49 -0.75 -3.86
C VAL A 29 -3.27 0.06 -2.84
N VAL A 30 -4.17 -0.59 -2.13
CA VAL A 30 -5.10 0.09 -1.24
C VAL A 30 -4.87 -0.38 0.18
N ASN A 31 -4.67 0.58 1.08
CA ASN A 31 -4.72 0.29 2.50
C ASN A 31 -6.18 0.42 2.91
N ASN A 32 -6.86 -0.70 2.99
CA ASN A 32 -8.29 -0.71 3.25
C ASN A 32 -8.64 -0.26 4.66
N THR A 33 -7.74 -0.43 5.59
CA THR A 33 -7.95 -0.02 6.98
C THR A 33 -7.94 1.50 7.11
N ASP A 34 -6.99 2.14 6.43
CA ASP A 34 -6.81 3.58 6.52
C ASP A 34 -7.44 4.33 5.34
N GLN A 35 -7.89 3.60 4.35
CA GLN A 35 -8.52 4.14 3.14
C GLN A 35 -7.61 5.06 2.35
N THR A 36 -6.35 4.71 2.29
CA THR A 36 -5.38 5.36 1.44
C THR A 36 -5.01 4.44 0.30
N SER A 37 -4.53 5.00 -0.78
CA SER A 37 -4.18 4.17 -1.93
C SER A 37 -3.03 4.78 -2.71
N THR A 38 -2.39 3.94 -3.48
CA THR A 38 -1.37 4.36 -4.41
C THR A 38 -1.44 3.46 -5.65
N ILE A 39 -0.65 3.78 -6.65
CA ILE A 39 -0.64 3.05 -7.90
C ILE A 39 0.80 2.71 -8.21
N THR A 40 1.04 1.50 -8.72
CA THR A 40 2.39 1.11 -9.10
C THR A 40 2.86 1.91 -10.31
N ASN A 41 4.16 2.17 -10.35
CA ASN A 41 4.76 2.89 -11.46
C ASN A 41 5.19 1.95 -12.59
N GLU A 42 5.94 2.45 -13.54
CA GLU A 42 6.36 1.67 -14.70
C GLU A 42 7.22 0.46 -14.34
N ASP A 43 7.87 0.52 -13.21
CA ASP A 43 8.69 -0.59 -12.73
C ASP A 43 7.91 -1.53 -11.82
N GLY A 44 6.62 -1.29 -11.65
CA GLY A 44 5.80 -2.07 -10.73
C GLY A 44 6.02 -1.70 -9.28
N GLU A 45 6.73 -0.63 -9.01
CA GLU A 45 7.05 -0.23 -7.65
C GLU A 45 5.96 0.64 -7.05
N PHE A 46 5.79 0.52 -5.75
CA PHE A 46 4.83 1.34 -5.02
C PHE A 46 5.38 1.69 -3.65
N GLU A 47 4.82 2.73 -3.08
CA GLU A 47 5.11 3.11 -1.71
C GLU A 47 3.79 3.49 -1.06
N ILE A 48 3.53 2.92 0.11
CA ILE A 48 2.29 3.19 0.82
C ILE A 48 2.55 3.20 2.32
N GLU A 49 1.86 4.07 3.04
CA GLU A 49 1.96 4.12 4.48
C GLU A 49 1.01 3.13 5.11
N VAL A 50 1.52 2.37 6.06
CA VAL A 50 0.71 1.37 6.77
C VAL A 50 1.06 1.40 8.25
N ALA A 51 0.10 0.98 9.06
CA ALA A 51 0.31 0.72 10.47
C ALA A 51 0.19 -0.78 10.70
N LEU A 52 0.72 -1.24 11.79
CA LEU A 52 0.66 -2.66 12.11
C LEU A 52 -0.78 -3.12 12.17
N GLY A 53 -1.08 -4.18 11.49
CA GLY A 53 -2.44 -4.73 11.43
C GLY A 53 -3.30 -4.19 10.31
N ASP A 54 -2.79 -3.25 9.53
CA ASP A 54 -3.55 -2.74 8.41
C ASP A 54 -3.68 -3.77 7.30
N GLU A 55 -4.82 -3.73 6.64
CA GLU A 55 -5.08 -4.62 5.52
C GLU A 55 -4.75 -3.91 4.21
N VAL A 56 -3.89 -4.51 3.43
CA VAL A 56 -3.50 -3.93 2.14
C VAL A 56 -3.98 -4.85 1.02
N ILE A 57 -4.67 -4.28 0.07
CA ILE A 57 -5.27 -5.01 -1.04
C ILE A 57 -4.63 -4.54 -2.34
N PHE A 58 -4.25 -5.51 -3.17
CA PHE A 58 -3.67 -5.23 -4.48
C PHE A 58 -4.69 -5.62 -5.54
N SER A 59 -4.92 -4.74 -6.49
CA SER A 59 -5.77 -5.08 -7.60
C SER A 59 -5.20 -4.53 -8.90
N SER A 60 -5.20 -5.36 -9.90
CA SER A 60 -4.69 -4.99 -11.21
C SER A 60 -5.85 -4.75 -12.15
N MET A 61 -5.74 -3.70 -12.94
CA MET A 61 -6.75 -3.41 -13.93
C MET A 61 -6.41 -4.10 -15.22
N GLN A 62 -6.64 -5.33 -15.29
CA GLN A 62 -6.42 -6.04 -16.54
C GLN A 62 -7.68 -6.71 -17.01
#